data_bc82625a2c9cc6293bf15b2ff89ba14f
#
_entry.id   bc82625a2c9cc6293bf15b2ff89ba14f
#
_cell.length_a   1.000
_cell.length_b   1.000
_cell.length_c   1.000
_cell.angle_alpha   90.00
_cell.angle_beta   90.00
_cell.angle_gamma   90.00
#
_symmetry.space_group_name_H-M   'P 1'
#
loop_
_entity.id
_entity.type
_entity.pdbx_description
1 polymer ?
#
loop_
_entity_poly.entity_id
_entity_poly.type
_entity_poly.pdbx_seq_one_letter_code
_entity_poly.pdbx_strand_id
1 'polypeptide(L)'
;MLCTESREYSMPDIRHDGSMDCMTTIAIANQKGGVGKTTIALNLAQGLAARGYRTLAVDNDAQGNLTSGLLDDPTVLAANVLSFYDEERPVVHPQPIQKHLELIGADIRLAKITDRDFEVIFRLREGLDALRHAYDFILIDCVPSFGYLSAASLYATDGVLIPVKPAPFALQGLKDLFESIEKMQRRLNKALRVIGIVLNLVEGRPTKLATELEDVLRKTYGNLVFTSIIHKGVRLEESPAFQQSVMEYEPHGRPAVEFRTLIDELIQRLESEHHDGQRPGEIRT
;
A
#
# COMPACT_ATOMS: atom_id res chain seq x y z
N MET A 1 8.40 47.87 0.75
CA MET A 1 7.01 47.49 1.05
C MET A 1 6.51 46.79 -0.16
N LEU A 2 6.78 45.50 -0.27
CA LEU A 2 6.32 44.60 -1.32
C LEU A 2 5.73 43.39 -0.61
N CYS A 3 4.40 43.38 -0.54
CA CYS A 3 3.59 42.26 -0.08
C CYS A 3 3.70 41.12 -1.10
N THR A 4 4.38 40.04 -0.74
CA THR A 4 4.27 38.78 -1.46
C THR A 4 3.05 38.08 -0.96
N GLU A 5 1.98 38.08 -1.74
CA GLU A 5 0.81 37.24 -1.54
C GLU A 5 1.24 35.78 -1.71
N SER A 6 1.35 35.07 -0.60
CA SER A 6 1.37 33.62 -0.59
C SER A 6 -0.01 33.13 -1.06
N ARG A 7 -0.11 32.68 -2.29
CA ARG A 7 -1.26 31.90 -2.75
C ARG A 7 -1.28 30.60 -1.92
N GLU A 8 -2.13 30.58 -0.92
CA GLU A 8 -2.56 29.33 -0.30
C GLU A 8 -3.16 28.46 -1.40
N TYR A 9 -2.47 27.38 -1.69
CA TYR A 9 -3.00 26.32 -2.54
C TYR A 9 -4.02 25.56 -1.69
N SER A 10 -5.25 26.06 -1.63
CA SER A 10 -6.36 25.30 -1.06
C SER A 10 -6.64 24.14 -1.99
N MET A 11 -6.40 22.91 -1.53
CA MET A 11 -6.91 21.72 -2.18
C MET A 11 -8.42 21.92 -2.40
N PRO A 12 -8.96 21.63 -3.59
CA PRO A 12 -10.40 21.63 -3.77
C PRO A 12 -10.98 20.60 -2.78
N ASP A 13 -11.94 21.06 -2.00
CA ASP A 13 -12.76 20.23 -1.11
C ASP A 13 -13.66 19.38 -2.02
N ILE A 14 -13.09 18.35 -2.63
CA ILE A 14 -13.82 17.37 -3.40
C ILE A 14 -14.47 16.44 -2.37
N ARG A 15 -15.56 16.92 -1.78
CA ARG A 15 -16.55 16.01 -1.22
C ARG A 15 -17.16 15.28 -2.39
N HIS A 16 -16.67 14.12 -2.71
CA HIS A 16 -17.46 13.16 -3.43
C HIS A 16 -18.62 12.77 -2.51
N ASP A 17 -19.79 13.35 -2.76
CA ASP A 17 -21.08 12.86 -2.28
C ASP A 17 -21.51 11.63 -3.12
N GLY A 18 -20.53 10.95 -3.65
CA GLY A 18 -20.60 9.62 -4.21
C GLY A 18 -19.90 8.70 -3.24
N SER A 19 -20.66 8.08 -2.33
CA SER A 19 -20.19 6.87 -1.65
C SER A 19 -19.56 5.97 -2.70
N MET A 20 -18.24 5.72 -2.62
CA MET A 20 -17.69 4.52 -3.25
C MET A 20 -18.43 3.37 -2.56
N ASP A 21 -19.43 2.80 -3.25
CA ASP A 21 -20.21 1.63 -2.78
C ASP A 21 -19.32 0.40 -2.56
N CYS A 22 -18.01 0.57 -2.59
CA CYS A 22 -17.05 -0.49 -2.53
C CYS A 22 -15.82 -0.12 -1.70
N MET A 23 -15.84 -0.60 -0.46
CA MET A 23 -14.63 -0.68 0.35
C MET A 23 -13.57 -1.49 -0.37
N THR A 24 -12.34 -1.00 -0.42
CA THR A 24 -11.25 -1.71 -1.06
C THR A 24 -10.11 -1.96 -0.08
N THR A 25 -9.80 -3.24 0.14
CA THR A 25 -8.61 -3.66 0.88
C THR A 25 -7.48 -3.91 -0.10
N ILE A 26 -6.37 -3.20 0.07
CA ILE A 26 -5.22 -3.22 -0.84
C ILE A 26 -3.98 -3.70 -0.10
N ALA A 27 -3.38 -4.79 -0.56
CA ALA A 27 -2.05 -5.20 -0.10
C ALA A 27 -0.96 -4.51 -0.93
N ILE A 28 -0.01 -3.86 -0.26
CA ILE A 28 1.20 -3.36 -0.90
C ILE A 28 2.26 -4.45 -0.78
N ALA A 29 2.45 -5.24 -1.83
CA ALA A 29 3.21 -6.47 -1.77
C ALA A 29 4.32 -6.54 -2.82
N ASN A 30 5.49 -6.96 -2.39
CA ASN A 30 6.59 -7.44 -3.21
C ASN A 30 7.52 -8.27 -2.31
N GLN A 31 7.99 -9.39 -2.83
CA GLN A 31 8.89 -10.31 -2.11
C GLN A 31 10.30 -9.74 -1.92
N LYS A 32 10.68 -8.79 -2.77
CA LYS A 32 11.98 -8.12 -2.67
C LYS A 32 11.96 -7.05 -1.59
N GLY A 33 12.93 -7.10 -0.68
CA GLY A 33 13.20 -6.03 0.28
C GLY A 33 13.69 -4.74 -0.40
N GLY A 34 13.41 -3.59 0.22
CA GLY A 34 13.93 -2.30 -0.25
C GLY A 34 13.32 -1.78 -1.56
N VAL A 35 12.15 -2.27 -1.97
CA VAL A 35 11.41 -1.71 -3.12
C VAL A 35 10.49 -0.57 -2.73
N GLY A 36 10.40 -0.23 -1.43
CA GLY A 36 9.61 0.87 -0.90
C GLY A 36 8.14 0.55 -0.67
N LYS A 37 7.78 -0.67 -0.26
CA LYS A 37 6.41 -1.05 0.13
C LYS A 37 5.87 -0.10 1.20
N THR A 38 6.55 -0.01 2.32
CA THR A 38 6.20 0.87 3.44
C THR A 38 6.11 2.33 3.03
N THR A 39 7.04 2.80 2.17
CA THR A 39 7.00 4.17 1.64
C THR A 39 5.73 4.44 0.84
N ILE A 40 5.34 3.49 -0.02
CA ILE A 40 4.08 3.56 -0.77
C ILE A 40 2.89 3.50 0.20
N ALA A 41 2.86 2.55 1.14
CA ALA A 41 1.77 2.38 2.09
C ALA A 41 1.53 3.64 2.93
N LEU A 42 2.59 4.23 3.51
CA LEU A 42 2.55 5.44 4.32
C LEU A 42 1.97 6.64 3.52
N ASN A 43 2.55 6.89 2.35
CA ASN A 43 2.15 8.04 1.55
C ASN A 43 0.74 7.88 0.95
N LEU A 44 0.33 6.65 0.57
CA LEU A 44 -1.04 6.39 0.17
C LEU A 44 -2.02 6.59 1.33
N ALA A 45 -1.71 6.06 2.53
CA ALA A 45 -2.58 6.16 3.70
C ALA A 45 -2.86 7.63 4.07
N GLN A 46 -1.81 8.42 4.25
CA GLN A 46 -1.96 9.84 4.58
C GLN A 46 -2.58 10.63 3.42
N GLY A 47 -2.23 10.31 2.18
CA GLY A 47 -2.75 11.03 1.02
C GLY A 47 -4.22 10.73 0.70
N LEU A 48 -4.71 9.52 0.94
CA LEU A 48 -6.13 9.17 0.85
C LEU A 48 -6.92 9.84 1.98
N ALA A 49 -6.39 9.80 3.22
CA ALA A 49 -7.00 10.48 4.37
C ALA A 49 -7.10 12.01 4.16
N ALA A 50 -6.07 12.63 3.57
CA ALA A 50 -6.07 14.06 3.23
C ALA A 50 -7.13 14.41 2.17
N ARG A 51 -7.56 13.44 1.34
CA ARG A 51 -8.69 13.57 0.40
C ARG A 51 -10.06 13.29 1.03
N GLY A 52 -10.09 12.98 2.33
CA GLY A 52 -11.32 12.73 3.09
C GLY A 52 -11.77 11.26 3.12
N TYR A 53 -11.04 10.33 2.50
CA TYR A 53 -11.37 8.92 2.58
C TYR A 53 -11.01 8.35 3.96
N ARG A 54 -11.96 7.64 4.59
CA ARG A 54 -11.71 6.90 5.84
C ARG A 54 -10.75 5.77 5.54
N THR A 55 -9.54 5.88 6.04
CA THR A 55 -8.42 5.00 5.69
C THR A 55 -7.91 4.27 6.94
N LEU A 56 -7.76 2.97 6.84
CA LEU A 56 -7.09 2.13 7.82
C LEU A 56 -5.74 1.68 7.24
N ALA A 57 -4.65 2.03 7.92
CA ALA A 57 -3.33 1.50 7.66
C ALA A 57 -3.10 0.27 8.54
N VAL A 58 -2.65 -0.83 7.95
CA VAL A 58 -2.33 -2.08 8.65
C VAL A 58 -0.89 -2.45 8.38
N ASP A 59 -0.08 -2.45 9.42
CA ASP A 59 1.30 -2.92 9.34
C ASP A 59 1.33 -4.44 9.57
N ASN A 60 1.67 -5.21 8.56
CA ASN A 60 1.79 -6.66 8.66
C ASN A 60 3.25 -7.12 8.45
N ASP A 61 4.20 -6.27 8.86
CA ASP A 61 5.63 -6.57 8.90
C ASP A 61 6.15 -6.47 10.34
N ALA A 62 6.82 -7.51 10.82
CA ALA A 62 7.44 -7.53 12.15
C ALA A 62 8.50 -6.44 12.37
N GLN A 63 8.98 -5.81 11.31
CA GLN A 63 9.89 -4.66 11.42
C GLN A 63 9.18 -3.39 11.91
N GLY A 64 7.84 -3.29 11.78
CA GLY A 64 7.06 -2.16 12.28
C GLY A 64 7.41 -0.82 11.62
N ASN A 65 7.85 -0.84 10.36
CA ASN A 65 8.30 0.37 9.68
C ASN A 65 7.15 1.32 9.36
N LEU A 66 5.97 0.81 8.99
CA LEU A 66 4.79 1.65 8.79
C LEU A 66 4.32 2.23 10.12
N THR A 67 4.35 1.43 11.18
CA THR A 67 4.03 1.85 12.55
C THR A 67 4.92 3.01 12.99
N SER A 68 6.24 2.86 12.85
CA SER A 68 7.21 3.91 13.21
C SER A 68 7.12 5.15 12.34
N GLY A 69 6.68 5.00 11.08
CA GLY A 69 6.48 6.12 10.17
C GLY A 69 5.17 6.88 10.40
N LEU A 70 4.21 6.32 11.16
CA LEU A 70 2.93 6.95 11.48
C LEU A 70 2.79 7.35 12.96
N LEU A 71 3.57 6.75 13.86
CA LEU A 71 3.57 7.04 15.29
C LEU A 71 4.91 7.61 15.72
N ASP A 72 4.89 8.72 16.44
CA ASP A 72 6.08 9.34 17.03
C ASP A 72 6.72 8.41 18.07
N ASP A 73 5.90 7.77 18.91
CA ASP A 73 6.35 6.77 19.87
C ASP A 73 5.66 5.41 19.63
N PRO A 74 6.30 4.48 18.92
CA PRO A 74 5.74 3.15 18.69
C PRO A 74 5.51 2.33 19.96
N THR A 75 6.08 2.72 21.12
CA THR A 75 5.88 2.00 22.39
C THR A 75 4.48 2.18 22.96
N VAL A 76 3.76 3.24 22.54
CA VAL A 76 2.36 3.51 22.93
C VAL A 76 1.33 2.90 21.98
N LEU A 77 1.73 1.97 21.13
CA LEU A 77 0.86 1.31 20.19
C LEU A 77 -0.30 0.60 20.89
N ALA A 78 -1.52 1.13 20.73
CA ALA A 78 -2.73 0.59 21.35
C ALA A 78 -3.34 -0.57 20.54
N ALA A 79 -3.22 -0.53 19.22
CA ALA A 79 -3.78 -1.52 18.30
C ALA A 79 -2.66 -2.26 17.55
N ASN A 80 -2.45 -3.53 17.91
CA ASN A 80 -1.41 -4.36 17.29
C ASN A 80 -2.05 -5.44 16.42
N VAL A 81 -1.55 -5.61 15.20
CA VAL A 81 -2.02 -6.63 14.25
C VAL A 81 -1.85 -8.06 14.79
N LEU A 82 -0.91 -8.27 15.71
CA LEU A 82 -0.71 -9.55 16.39
C LEU A 82 -2.01 -10.04 17.06
N SER A 83 -2.86 -9.14 17.54
CA SER A 83 -4.14 -9.48 18.15
C SER A 83 -5.10 -10.21 17.20
N PHE A 84 -5.00 -9.98 15.89
CA PHE A 84 -5.79 -10.75 14.92
C PHE A 84 -5.32 -12.21 14.81
N TYR A 85 -4.06 -12.44 15.08
CA TYR A 85 -3.46 -13.78 15.05
C TYR A 85 -3.60 -14.53 16.37
N ASP A 86 -4.17 -13.89 17.39
CA ASP A 86 -4.39 -14.51 18.70
C ASP A 86 -5.61 -15.45 18.66
N GLU A 87 -5.55 -16.55 19.42
CA GLU A 87 -6.63 -17.53 19.51
C GLU A 87 -7.86 -16.95 20.22
N GLU A 88 -7.65 -16.06 21.19
CA GLU A 88 -8.71 -15.42 21.97
C GLU A 88 -9.49 -14.39 21.16
N ARG A 89 -8.97 -13.97 20.00
CA ARG A 89 -9.60 -12.99 19.09
C ARG A 89 -10.11 -11.73 19.79
N PRO A 90 -9.25 -10.99 20.46
CA PRO A 90 -9.67 -9.78 21.14
C PRO A 90 -10.20 -8.76 20.14
N VAL A 91 -11.17 -7.95 20.58
CA VAL A 91 -11.65 -6.82 19.76
C VAL A 91 -10.50 -5.82 19.61
N VAL A 92 -10.15 -5.53 18.37
CA VAL A 92 -9.10 -4.55 18.05
C VAL A 92 -9.78 -3.22 17.73
N HIS A 93 -9.40 -2.18 18.46
CA HIS A 93 -9.81 -0.81 18.18
C HIS A 93 -8.66 -0.08 17.52
N PRO A 94 -8.75 0.23 16.22
CA PRO A 94 -7.68 0.92 15.50
C PRO A 94 -7.28 2.22 16.19
N GLN A 95 -5.99 2.52 16.16
CA GLN A 95 -5.43 3.71 16.80
C GLN A 95 -5.58 4.92 15.88
N PRO A 96 -6.24 6.00 16.31
CA PRO A 96 -6.31 7.23 15.53
C PRO A 96 -4.92 7.85 15.34
N ILE A 97 -4.60 8.22 14.10
CA ILE A 97 -3.34 8.91 13.74
C ILE A 97 -3.63 10.37 13.41
N GLN A 98 -4.55 10.60 12.50
CA GLN A 98 -5.02 11.93 12.09
C GLN A 98 -6.45 11.83 11.59
N LYS A 99 -7.04 12.97 11.22
CA LYS A 99 -8.39 12.97 10.65
C LYS A 99 -8.46 12.00 9.46
N HIS A 100 -9.41 11.08 9.49
CA HIS A 100 -9.65 10.05 8.49
C HIS A 100 -8.55 8.97 8.36
N LEU A 101 -7.55 8.92 9.25
CA LEU A 101 -6.54 7.88 9.25
C LEU A 101 -6.43 7.22 10.61
N GLU A 102 -6.56 5.90 10.62
CA GLU A 102 -6.31 5.05 11.77
C GLU A 102 -5.27 3.96 11.43
N LEU A 103 -4.64 3.41 12.45
CA LEU A 103 -3.57 2.42 12.35
C LEU A 103 -3.87 1.18 13.17
N ILE A 104 -3.60 0.02 12.59
CA ILE A 104 -3.28 -1.22 13.30
C ILE A 104 -1.80 -1.49 13.03
N GLY A 105 -0.97 -1.27 14.03
CA GLY A 105 0.47 -1.35 13.89
C GLY A 105 1.03 -2.74 14.15
N ALA A 106 2.33 -2.88 14.02
CA ALA A 106 3.07 -4.11 14.28
C ALA A 106 4.29 -3.87 15.17
N ASP A 107 4.80 -4.95 15.72
CA ASP A 107 6.08 -4.99 16.40
C ASP A 107 6.78 -6.35 16.18
N ILE A 108 7.99 -6.49 16.71
CA ILE A 108 8.85 -7.66 16.50
C ILE A 108 8.20 -8.99 16.93
N ARG A 109 7.20 -8.96 17.82
CA ARG A 109 6.49 -10.16 18.26
C ARG A 109 5.74 -10.85 17.14
N LEU A 110 5.37 -10.10 16.08
CA LEU A 110 4.71 -10.63 14.90
C LEU A 110 5.56 -11.69 14.17
N ALA A 111 6.88 -11.65 14.30
CA ALA A 111 7.76 -12.64 13.70
C ALA A 111 7.45 -14.10 14.17
N LYS A 112 6.90 -14.25 15.38
CA LYS A 112 6.54 -15.57 15.95
C LYS A 112 5.37 -16.24 15.20
N ILE A 113 4.63 -15.50 14.39
CA ILE A 113 3.51 -16.05 13.61
C ILE A 113 4.00 -17.03 12.54
N THR A 114 5.24 -16.89 12.06
CA THR A 114 5.83 -17.78 11.05
C THR A 114 5.97 -19.24 11.54
N ASP A 115 5.98 -19.47 12.85
CA ASP A 115 6.15 -20.79 13.47
C ASP A 115 4.79 -21.47 13.80
N ARG A 116 3.66 -20.83 13.44
CA ARG A 116 2.31 -21.35 13.69
C ARG A 116 1.78 -22.20 12.53
N ASP A 117 0.62 -22.81 12.75
CA ASP A 117 -0.06 -23.66 11.77
C ASP A 117 -0.65 -22.85 10.59
N PHE A 118 -0.95 -23.55 9.50
CA PHE A 118 -1.50 -22.98 8.27
C PHE A 118 -2.77 -22.11 8.48
N GLU A 119 -3.56 -22.41 9.49
CA GLU A 119 -4.80 -21.69 9.81
C GLU A 119 -4.58 -20.20 10.08
N VAL A 120 -3.37 -19.82 10.44
CA VAL A 120 -2.99 -18.41 10.68
C VAL A 120 -3.25 -17.52 9.45
N ILE A 121 -3.25 -18.08 8.24
CA ILE A 121 -3.51 -17.35 6.99
C ILE A 121 -4.91 -16.69 6.97
N PHE A 122 -5.89 -17.29 7.63
CA PHE A 122 -7.26 -16.80 7.64
C PHE A 122 -7.50 -15.68 8.66
N ARG A 123 -6.66 -15.59 9.67
CA ARG A 123 -6.85 -14.72 10.83
C ARG A 123 -6.91 -13.23 10.51
N LEU A 124 -6.02 -12.76 9.65
CA LEU A 124 -5.99 -11.35 9.27
C LEU A 124 -7.31 -10.92 8.62
N ARG A 125 -7.85 -11.72 7.70
CA ARG A 125 -9.14 -11.44 7.05
C ARG A 125 -10.27 -11.43 8.05
N GLU A 126 -10.36 -12.44 8.91
CA GLU A 126 -11.39 -12.55 9.95
C GLU A 126 -11.40 -11.31 10.85
N GLY A 127 -10.22 -10.82 11.24
CA GLY A 127 -10.10 -9.59 12.04
C GLY A 127 -10.50 -8.32 11.27
N LEU A 128 -10.09 -8.20 10.02
CA LEU A 128 -10.41 -7.05 9.19
C LEU A 128 -11.89 -7.01 8.76
N ASP A 129 -12.54 -8.15 8.55
CA ASP A 129 -13.95 -8.22 8.15
C ASP A 129 -14.86 -7.54 9.17
N ALA A 130 -14.52 -7.57 10.46
CA ALA A 130 -15.25 -6.87 11.52
C ALA A 130 -15.15 -5.32 11.41
N LEU A 131 -14.10 -4.82 10.76
CA LEU A 131 -13.78 -3.39 10.66
C LEU A 131 -14.11 -2.79 9.29
N ARG A 132 -14.22 -3.62 8.25
CA ARG A 132 -14.30 -3.17 6.84
C ARG A 132 -15.31 -2.05 6.61
N HIS A 133 -16.51 -2.15 7.19
CA HIS A 133 -17.59 -1.19 6.98
C HIS A 133 -17.32 0.23 7.50
N ALA A 134 -16.29 0.41 8.32
CA ALA A 134 -15.91 1.71 8.87
C ALA A 134 -14.99 2.51 7.92
N TYR A 135 -14.41 1.87 6.91
CA TYR A 135 -13.36 2.47 6.07
C TYR A 135 -13.70 2.40 4.58
N ASP A 136 -13.23 3.39 3.84
CA ASP A 136 -13.29 3.41 2.38
C ASP A 136 -12.08 2.65 1.80
N PHE A 137 -10.92 2.75 2.48
CA PHE A 137 -9.70 2.03 2.14
C PHE A 137 -9.07 1.35 3.35
N ILE A 138 -8.62 0.11 3.15
CA ILE A 138 -7.73 -0.59 4.07
C ILE A 138 -6.43 -0.89 3.31
N LEU A 139 -5.31 -0.37 3.79
CA LEU A 139 -3.99 -0.56 3.17
C LEU A 139 -3.15 -1.48 4.06
N ILE A 140 -2.68 -2.60 3.50
CA ILE A 140 -1.85 -3.57 4.22
C ILE A 140 -0.40 -3.45 3.72
N ASP A 141 0.53 -3.00 4.58
CA ASP A 141 1.97 -3.08 4.31
C ASP A 141 2.46 -4.50 4.56
N CYS A 142 3.01 -5.13 3.54
CA CYS A 142 3.34 -6.55 3.55
C CYS A 142 4.83 -6.79 3.82
N VAL A 143 5.12 -7.83 4.61
CA VAL A 143 6.48 -8.33 4.81
C VAL A 143 7.15 -8.74 3.49
N PRO A 144 8.48 -8.51 3.32
CA PRO A 144 9.22 -8.89 2.10
C PRO A 144 9.63 -10.38 2.13
N SER A 145 8.67 -11.30 2.20
CA SER A 145 8.99 -12.73 2.26
C SER A 145 7.87 -13.60 1.70
N PHE A 146 8.20 -14.84 1.39
CA PHE A 146 7.21 -15.91 1.20
C PHE A 146 6.95 -16.57 2.56
N GLY A 147 5.78 -16.38 3.12
CA GLY A 147 5.43 -17.00 4.40
C GLY A 147 3.97 -16.79 4.73
N TYR A 148 3.57 -17.21 5.90
CA TYR A 148 2.17 -17.12 6.33
C TYR A 148 1.67 -15.69 6.44
N LEU A 149 2.50 -14.72 6.85
CA LEU A 149 2.10 -13.31 6.91
C LEU A 149 1.79 -12.74 5.52
N SER A 150 2.64 -13.04 4.51
CA SER A 150 2.37 -12.64 3.13
C SER A 150 1.12 -13.32 2.57
N ALA A 151 0.95 -14.60 2.84
CA ALA A 151 -0.24 -15.35 2.44
C ALA A 151 -1.50 -14.80 3.12
N ALA A 152 -1.43 -14.43 4.41
CA ALA A 152 -2.52 -13.80 5.14
C ALA A 152 -2.91 -12.43 4.53
N SER A 153 -1.91 -11.61 4.17
CA SER A 153 -2.16 -10.34 3.48
C SER A 153 -2.88 -10.55 2.14
N LEU A 154 -2.39 -11.48 1.31
CA LEU A 154 -3.02 -11.79 0.01
C LEU A 154 -4.42 -12.41 0.16
N TYR A 155 -4.65 -13.17 1.22
CA TYR A 155 -5.97 -13.73 1.51
C TYR A 155 -6.96 -12.66 1.98
N ALA A 156 -6.50 -11.70 2.77
CA ALA A 156 -7.34 -10.66 3.36
C ALA A 156 -7.70 -9.50 2.42
N THR A 157 -7.06 -9.42 1.24
CA THR A 157 -7.16 -8.26 0.36
C THR A 157 -8.05 -8.51 -0.87
N ASP A 158 -8.62 -7.44 -1.41
CA ASP A 158 -9.36 -7.42 -2.67
C ASP A 158 -8.39 -7.20 -3.86
N GLY A 159 -7.29 -6.47 -3.64
CA GLY A 159 -6.32 -6.20 -4.69
C GLY A 159 -4.89 -6.00 -4.18
N VAL A 160 -3.94 -6.20 -5.10
CA VAL A 160 -2.51 -6.06 -4.83
C VAL A 160 -1.93 -4.92 -5.65
N LEU A 161 -1.30 -3.96 -4.97
CA LEU A 161 -0.46 -2.94 -5.57
C LEU A 161 1.01 -3.36 -5.41
N ILE A 162 1.75 -3.39 -6.51
CA ILE A 162 3.09 -3.98 -6.57
C ILE A 162 4.13 -2.89 -6.83
N PRO A 163 4.81 -2.35 -5.81
CA PRO A 163 5.95 -1.45 -6.04
C PRO A 163 7.15 -2.23 -6.56
N VAL A 164 7.75 -1.72 -7.65
CA VAL A 164 8.93 -2.31 -8.29
C VAL A 164 10.02 -1.26 -8.44
N LYS A 165 11.19 -1.54 -7.87
CA LYS A 165 12.39 -0.77 -8.15
C LYS A 165 13.06 -1.33 -9.42
N PRO A 166 13.31 -0.52 -10.46
CA PRO A 166 14.03 -0.95 -11.64
C PRO A 166 15.48 -1.31 -11.31
N ALA A 167 15.74 -2.57 -11.02
CA ALA A 167 17.02 -3.11 -10.62
C ALA A 167 17.18 -4.54 -11.12
N PRO A 168 18.42 -5.09 -11.20
CA PRO A 168 18.63 -6.49 -11.57
C PRO A 168 17.70 -7.42 -10.77
N PHE A 169 17.23 -8.49 -11.42
CA PHE A 169 16.29 -9.48 -10.86
C PHE A 169 14.88 -8.96 -10.51
N ALA A 170 14.52 -7.72 -10.89
CA ALA A 170 13.17 -7.20 -10.65
C ALA A 170 12.11 -8.03 -11.38
N LEU A 171 12.37 -8.41 -12.63
CA LEU A 171 11.47 -9.24 -13.45
C LEU A 171 11.26 -10.63 -12.85
N GLN A 172 12.34 -11.27 -12.36
CA GLN A 172 12.22 -12.59 -11.73
C GLN A 172 11.37 -12.51 -10.45
N GLY A 173 11.67 -11.58 -9.55
CA GLY A 173 10.88 -11.41 -8.32
C GLY A 173 9.41 -11.07 -8.59
N LEU A 174 9.15 -10.33 -9.68
CA LEU A 174 7.78 -10.03 -10.09
C LEU A 174 7.06 -11.28 -10.60
N LYS A 175 7.73 -12.12 -11.41
CA LYS A 175 7.19 -13.40 -11.86
C LYS A 175 6.82 -14.31 -10.69
N ASP A 176 7.73 -14.47 -9.73
CA ASP A 176 7.52 -15.31 -8.55
C ASP A 176 6.33 -14.80 -7.70
N LEU A 177 6.15 -13.46 -7.62
CA LEU A 177 5.00 -12.86 -6.96
C LEU A 177 3.69 -13.15 -7.72
N PHE A 178 3.67 -13.00 -9.05
CA PHE A 178 2.49 -13.33 -9.86
C PHE A 178 2.08 -14.79 -9.72
N GLU A 179 3.03 -15.72 -9.71
CA GLU A 179 2.75 -17.14 -9.45
C GLU A 179 2.10 -17.37 -8.07
N SER A 180 2.56 -16.61 -7.06
CA SER A 180 1.99 -16.69 -5.71
C SER A 180 0.57 -16.12 -5.64
N ILE A 181 0.32 -14.97 -6.32
CA ILE A 181 -1.01 -14.38 -6.45
C ILE A 181 -1.95 -15.35 -7.18
N GLU A 182 -1.51 -15.95 -8.27
CA GLU A 182 -2.31 -16.91 -9.03
C GLU A 182 -2.67 -18.16 -8.21
N LYS A 183 -1.73 -18.68 -7.41
CA LYS A 183 -1.99 -19.78 -6.48
C LYS A 183 -3.03 -19.38 -5.42
N MET A 184 -2.94 -18.16 -4.91
CA MET A 184 -3.90 -17.60 -3.96
C MET A 184 -5.29 -17.48 -4.58
N GLN A 185 -5.39 -16.90 -5.79
CA GLN A 185 -6.65 -16.77 -6.54
C GLN A 185 -7.34 -18.14 -6.77
N ARG A 186 -6.58 -19.12 -7.20
CA ARG A 186 -7.12 -20.45 -7.52
C ARG A 186 -7.61 -21.21 -6.30
N ARG A 187 -6.99 -21.02 -5.13
CA ARG A 187 -7.21 -21.89 -3.96
C ARG A 187 -8.03 -21.26 -2.86
N LEU A 188 -7.80 -19.97 -2.57
CA LEU A 188 -8.27 -19.35 -1.33
C LEU A 188 -9.06 -18.05 -1.55
N ASN A 189 -8.58 -17.17 -2.45
CA ASN A 189 -9.20 -15.85 -2.67
C ASN A 189 -9.43 -15.61 -4.16
N LYS A 190 -10.55 -16.14 -4.67
CA LYS A 190 -10.92 -16.03 -6.10
C LYS A 190 -11.18 -14.57 -6.55
N ALA A 191 -11.46 -13.67 -5.62
CA ALA A 191 -11.74 -12.27 -5.91
C ALA A 191 -10.45 -11.42 -5.96
N LEU A 192 -9.31 -11.95 -5.49
CA LEU A 192 -8.04 -11.27 -5.50
C LEU A 192 -7.66 -10.82 -6.90
N ARG A 193 -7.25 -9.58 -7.07
CA ARG A 193 -6.81 -9.01 -8.35
C ARG A 193 -5.49 -8.28 -8.22
N VAL A 194 -4.80 -8.05 -9.33
CA VAL A 194 -3.64 -7.16 -9.38
C VAL A 194 -4.13 -5.79 -9.84
N ILE A 195 -4.09 -4.78 -8.95
CA ILE A 195 -4.46 -3.39 -9.26
C ILE A 195 -3.43 -2.79 -10.21
N GLY A 196 -2.15 -3.10 -9.98
CA GLY A 196 -1.09 -2.70 -10.88
C GLY A 196 0.30 -2.70 -10.28
N ILE A 197 1.25 -2.34 -11.13
CA ILE A 197 2.69 -2.28 -10.85
C ILE A 197 3.10 -0.81 -10.84
N VAL A 198 3.68 -0.34 -9.73
CA VAL A 198 4.20 1.03 -9.59
C VAL A 198 5.72 1.01 -9.68
N LEU A 199 6.27 1.74 -10.64
CA LEU A 199 7.71 1.99 -10.71
C LEU A 199 8.09 2.93 -9.57
N ASN A 200 8.89 2.42 -8.63
CA ASN A 200 9.21 3.10 -7.39
C ASN A 200 10.73 3.19 -7.18
N LEU A 201 11.18 4.22 -6.49
CA LEU A 201 12.59 4.51 -6.21
C LEU A 201 13.44 4.55 -7.48
N VAL A 202 12.89 5.12 -8.54
CA VAL A 202 13.59 5.32 -9.80
C VAL A 202 14.64 6.41 -9.63
N GLU A 203 15.87 6.15 -10.05
CA GLU A 203 16.96 7.14 -9.97
C GLU A 203 16.68 8.33 -10.90
N GLY A 204 16.98 9.55 -10.46
CA GLY A 204 16.72 10.76 -11.25
C GLY A 204 17.52 10.81 -12.58
N ARG A 205 18.61 10.06 -12.66
CA ARG A 205 19.33 9.75 -13.90
C ARG A 205 19.36 8.24 -14.05
N PRO A 206 18.36 7.65 -14.72
CA PRO A 206 18.27 6.21 -14.85
C PRO A 206 19.46 5.66 -15.64
N THR A 207 19.95 4.53 -15.19
CA THR A 207 20.94 3.77 -15.96
C THR A 207 20.28 3.17 -17.21
N LYS A 208 21.07 2.84 -18.24
CA LYS A 208 20.57 2.14 -19.44
C LYS A 208 19.77 0.89 -19.07
N LEU A 209 20.26 0.12 -18.09
CA LEU A 209 19.57 -1.07 -17.59
C LEU A 209 18.21 -0.72 -16.96
N ALA A 210 18.11 0.35 -16.17
CA ALA A 210 16.84 0.75 -15.57
C ALA A 210 15.81 1.15 -16.61
N THR A 211 16.22 1.86 -17.67
CA THR A 211 15.35 2.21 -18.80
C THR A 211 14.90 0.98 -19.56
N GLU A 212 15.82 0.07 -19.88
CA GLU A 212 15.48 -1.18 -20.57
C GLU A 212 14.51 -2.05 -19.73
N LEU A 213 14.69 -2.09 -18.39
CA LEU A 213 13.77 -2.81 -17.51
C LEU A 213 12.38 -2.18 -17.46
N GLU A 214 12.29 -0.85 -17.44
CA GLU A 214 11.01 -0.15 -17.55
C GLU A 214 10.30 -0.49 -18.86
N ASP A 215 10.99 -0.42 -19.98
CA ASP A 215 10.43 -0.75 -21.29
C ASP A 215 9.94 -2.19 -21.35
N VAL A 216 10.71 -3.13 -20.79
CA VAL A 216 10.29 -4.55 -20.71
C VAL A 216 9.05 -4.70 -19.82
N LEU A 217 9.00 -4.05 -18.67
CA LEU A 217 7.84 -4.09 -17.77
C LEU A 217 6.58 -3.57 -18.46
N ARG A 218 6.67 -2.38 -19.10
CA ARG A 218 5.54 -1.81 -19.85
C ARG A 218 5.11 -2.67 -21.03
N LYS A 219 6.06 -3.27 -21.75
CA LYS A 219 5.76 -4.18 -22.87
C LYS A 219 5.12 -5.48 -22.41
N THR A 220 5.57 -6.03 -21.27
CA THR A 220 5.10 -7.34 -20.76
C THR A 220 3.77 -7.23 -20.04
N TYR A 221 3.60 -6.20 -19.21
CA TYR A 221 2.44 -6.06 -18.32
C TYR A 221 1.44 -4.98 -18.76
N GLY A 222 1.77 -4.21 -19.80
CA GLY A 222 0.86 -3.26 -20.44
C GLY A 222 0.20 -2.30 -19.44
N ASN A 223 -1.12 -2.27 -19.46
CA ASN A 223 -1.94 -1.39 -18.62
C ASN A 223 -1.84 -1.68 -17.12
N LEU A 224 -1.30 -2.83 -16.71
CA LEU A 224 -1.03 -3.06 -15.29
C LEU A 224 0.07 -2.16 -14.74
N VAL A 225 1.00 -1.67 -15.59
CA VAL A 225 2.02 -0.73 -15.13
C VAL A 225 1.41 0.67 -15.02
N PHE A 226 1.49 1.24 -13.84
CA PHE A 226 1.05 2.63 -13.60
C PHE A 226 1.83 3.59 -14.49
N THR A 227 1.16 4.65 -14.93
CA THR A 227 1.79 5.78 -15.64
C THR A 227 2.64 6.59 -14.67
N SER A 228 2.17 6.69 -13.45
CA SER A 228 2.86 7.35 -12.33
C SER A 228 4.14 6.62 -11.96
N ILE A 229 5.21 7.39 -11.79
CA ILE A 229 6.54 6.91 -11.38
C ILE A 229 6.96 7.66 -10.13
N ILE A 230 7.45 6.96 -9.13
CA ILE A 230 8.00 7.55 -7.91
C ILE A 230 9.53 7.51 -7.98
N HIS A 231 10.13 8.68 -7.99
CA HIS A 231 11.58 8.80 -8.01
C HIS A 231 12.17 8.77 -6.60
N LYS A 232 13.40 8.25 -6.53
CA LYS A 232 14.19 8.33 -5.31
C LYS A 232 14.50 9.79 -4.98
N GLY A 233 14.32 10.16 -3.71
CA GLY A 233 14.58 11.52 -3.24
C GLY A 233 14.84 11.56 -1.75
N VAL A 234 15.74 12.44 -1.33
CA VAL A 234 16.11 12.61 0.09
C VAL A 234 14.88 12.94 0.94
N ARG A 235 14.01 13.83 0.45
CA ARG A 235 12.79 14.23 1.18
C ARG A 235 11.80 13.08 1.38
N LEU A 236 11.74 12.16 0.42
CA LEU A 236 10.93 10.95 0.54
C LEU A 236 11.50 9.96 1.57
N GLU A 237 12.81 9.94 1.74
CA GLU A 237 13.48 9.11 2.75
C GLU A 237 13.42 9.75 4.16
N GLU A 238 13.38 11.09 4.25
CA GLU A 238 13.33 11.83 5.50
C GLU A 238 11.91 11.91 6.10
N SER A 239 10.88 12.09 5.28
CA SER A 239 9.53 12.40 5.73
C SER A 239 8.95 11.41 6.77
N PRO A 240 9.22 10.09 6.72
CA PRO A 240 8.73 9.16 7.73
C PRO A 240 9.30 9.39 9.14
N ALA A 241 10.51 9.97 9.23
CA ALA A 241 11.10 10.30 10.53
C ALA A 241 10.38 11.46 11.25
N PHE A 242 9.51 12.16 10.53
CA PHE A 242 8.66 13.24 11.06
C PHE A 242 7.18 12.82 11.09
N GLN A 243 6.86 11.54 10.90
CA GLN A 243 5.50 10.97 10.83
C GLN A 243 4.62 11.65 9.76
N GLN A 244 5.25 12.20 8.73
CA GLN A 244 4.59 12.93 7.65
C GLN A 244 4.68 12.19 6.32
N SER A 245 3.65 12.32 5.50
CA SER A 245 3.79 12.01 4.08
C SER A 245 4.74 13.01 3.43
N VAL A 246 5.36 12.62 2.33
CA VAL A 246 6.16 13.58 1.55
C VAL A 246 5.31 14.74 1.01
N MET A 247 4.00 14.53 0.86
CA MET A 247 3.06 15.57 0.42
C MET A 247 2.81 16.64 1.49
N GLU A 248 2.97 16.30 2.76
CA GLU A 248 2.90 17.22 3.89
C GLU A 248 4.28 17.81 4.19
N TYR A 249 5.32 16.98 4.18
CA TYR A 249 6.69 17.36 4.50
C TYR A 249 7.30 18.36 3.48
N GLU A 250 7.07 18.14 2.18
CA GLU A 250 7.53 19.02 1.10
C GLU A 250 6.43 19.18 0.03
N PRO A 251 5.37 19.97 0.30
CA PRO A 251 4.15 19.99 -0.52
C PRO A 251 4.36 20.34 -2.00
N HIS A 252 5.40 21.11 -2.32
CA HIS A 252 5.72 21.56 -3.68
C HIS A 252 6.85 20.76 -4.32
N GLY A 253 7.42 19.80 -3.59
CA GLY A 253 8.49 18.96 -4.08
C GLY A 253 8.02 17.97 -5.14
N ARG A 254 8.96 17.54 -6.00
CA ARG A 254 8.70 16.53 -7.01
C ARG A 254 8.05 15.25 -6.44
N PRO A 255 8.56 14.66 -5.33
CA PRO A 255 7.95 13.45 -4.79
C PRO A 255 6.49 13.66 -4.35
N ALA A 256 6.15 14.84 -3.82
CA ALA A 256 4.78 15.17 -3.43
C ALA A 256 3.83 15.20 -4.64
N VAL A 257 4.27 15.77 -5.75
CA VAL A 257 3.50 15.78 -7.00
C VAL A 257 3.32 14.35 -7.53
N GLU A 258 4.39 13.55 -7.52
CA GLU A 258 4.36 12.16 -7.98
C GLU A 258 3.39 11.30 -7.15
N PHE A 259 3.39 11.44 -5.83
CA PHE A 259 2.43 10.73 -4.97
C PHE A 259 0.99 11.20 -5.17
N ARG A 260 0.74 12.50 -5.36
CA ARG A 260 -0.62 12.97 -5.71
C ARG A 260 -1.11 12.32 -7.00
N THR A 261 -0.27 12.30 -8.03
CA THR A 261 -0.59 11.68 -9.32
C THR A 261 -0.82 10.16 -9.17
N LEU A 262 -0.01 9.48 -8.35
CA LEU A 262 -0.20 8.05 -8.07
C LEU A 262 -1.54 7.77 -7.39
N ILE A 263 -1.92 8.59 -6.42
CA ILE A 263 -3.20 8.43 -5.71
C ILE A 263 -4.37 8.68 -6.66
N ASP A 264 -4.28 9.73 -7.50
CA ASP A 264 -5.33 10.05 -8.47
C ASP A 264 -5.48 8.91 -9.49
N GLU A 265 -4.38 8.36 -10.00
CA GLU A 265 -4.39 7.20 -10.90
C GLU A 265 -4.94 5.94 -10.21
N LEU A 266 -4.61 5.71 -8.93
CA LEU A 266 -5.14 4.59 -8.15
C LEU A 266 -6.67 4.67 -8.02
N ILE A 267 -7.18 5.82 -7.60
CA ILE A 267 -8.62 6.06 -7.45
C ILE A 267 -9.33 5.84 -8.80
N GLN A 268 -8.83 6.44 -9.87
CA GLN A 268 -9.40 6.31 -11.22
C GLN A 268 -9.45 4.84 -11.68
N ARG A 269 -8.41 4.05 -11.41
CA ARG A 269 -8.39 2.62 -11.76
C ARG A 269 -9.45 1.84 -11.00
N LEU A 270 -9.60 2.10 -9.71
CA LEU A 270 -10.59 1.43 -8.88
C LEU A 270 -12.02 1.78 -9.27
N GLU A 271 -12.29 3.04 -9.63
CA GLU A 271 -13.60 3.50 -10.12
C GLU A 271 -13.95 2.89 -11.48
N SER A 272 -12.99 2.86 -12.41
CA SER A 272 -13.24 2.31 -13.76
C SER A 272 -13.57 0.81 -13.74
N GLU A 273 -12.96 0.05 -12.85
CA GLU A 273 -13.23 -1.38 -12.67
C GLU A 273 -14.67 -1.65 -12.19
N HIS A 274 -15.27 -0.74 -11.43
CA HIS A 274 -16.66 -0.86 -10.97
C HIS A 274 -17.69 -0.58 -12.08
N HIS A 275 -17.38 0.27 -13.04
CA HIS A 275 -18.29 0.62 -14.11
C HIS A 275 -18.36 -0.44 -15.23
N ASP A 276 -17.25 -1.12 -15.51
CA ASP A 276 -17.18 -2.04 -16.66
C ASP A 276 -17.68 -3.46 -16.38
N GLY A 277 -17.90 -3.87 -15.14
CA GLY A 277 -18.31 -5.24 -14.80
C GLY A 277 -17.38 -6.33 -15.36
N GLN A 278 -16.30 -5.95 -16.03
CA GLN A 278 -15.31 -6.83 -16.65
C GLN A 278 -14.16 -7.06 -15.66
N ARG A 279 -13.91 -8.31 -15.37
CA ARG A 279 -12.75 -8.74 -14.57
C ARG A 279 -11.48 -8.40 -15.34
N PRO A 280 -10.62 -7.46 -14.90
CA PRO A 280 -9.33 -7.29 -15.51
C PRO A 280 -8.41 -8.43 -15.07
N GLY A 281 -7.67 -8.97 -16.00
CA GLY A 281 -6.48 -9.75 -15.68
C GLY A 281 -6.57 -11.26 -15.79
N GLU A 282 -7.15 -11.79 -16.87
CA GLU A 282 -6.60 -13.04 -17.38
C GLU A 282 -5.23 -12.73 -18.02
N ILE A 283 -4.17 -13.08 -17.28
CA ILE A 283 -2.81 -13.05 -17.83
C ILE A 283 -2.78 -14.10 -18.94
N ARG A 284 -2.82 -13.65 -20.19
CA ARG A 284 -2.52 -14.54 -21.32
C ARG A 284 -1.03 -14.85 -21.26
N THR A 285 -0.69 -16.06 -20.84
CA THR A 285 0.66 -16.66 -20.92
C THR A 285 1.09 -16.85 -22.37
#